data_f11cf44a0034efcb2ebc004c04bc603a
#
_entry.id   f11cf44a0034efcb2ebc004c04bc603a
#
_cell.length_a   1.000
_cell.length_b   1.000
_cell.length_c   1.000
_cell.angle_alpha   90.00
_cell.angle_beta   90.00
_cell.angle_gamma   90.00
#
_symmetry.space_group_name_H-M   'P 1'
#
loop_
_entity.id
_entity.type
_entity.pdbx_description
1 polymer ?
#
loop_
_entity_poly.entity_id
_entity_poly.type
_entity_poly.pdbx_seq_one_letter_code
_entity_poly.pdbx_strand_id
1 'polypeptide(L)'
;MLHYVHYTLVVLHYPLKMSLLTGKVALITGASRGIGRAMAQKFAQEGAAVAFTYLSSVEKGQALEEELRAFGGQVKGYRSDASNHQAADELVTQVLADFGKLDILINNAGITKDGLLMRMSEEQWDTVINVNLKSVFNLTKAAIKPMMKAKAGSIINLTSVVGIRGNAGQANYAASKAGIIGFTKSVALEVGSRSIRSNAIAPGFIETEMTGEINEKALDEWKQQIPMKRGGQPDEVADCAVFLASDLSRYITGQVLQVDGGMLT
;
A
#
# COMPACT_ATOMS: atom_id res chain seq x y z
N MET A 1 -23.34 -22.54 62.24
CA MET A 1 -22.10 -22.28 61.52
C MET A 1 -22.41 -22.23 60.03
N LEU A 2 -22.51 -21.05 59.43
CA LEU A 2 -22.75 -20.85 58.02
C LEU A 2 -21.37 -20.64 57.37
N HIS A 3 -20.95 -21.60 56.47
CA HIS A 3 -19.74 -21.43 55.69
C HIS A 3 -20.06 -20.57 54.45
N TYR A 4 -19.52 -19.35 54.41
CA TYR A 4 -19.48 -18.51 53.22
C TYR A 4 -18.37 -19.01 52.28
N VAL A 5 -18.78 -19.57 51.13
CA VAL A 5 -17.86 -19.89 50.01
C VAL A 5 -17.67 -18.64 49.19
N HIS A 6 -16.49 -18.04 49.25
CA HIS A 6 -16.10 -16.94 48.38
C HIS A 6 -15.72 -17.50 46.98
N TYR A 7 -16.56 -17.25 45.99
CA TYR A 7 -16.18 -17.44 44.59
C TYR A 7 -15.45 -16.21 44.07
N THR A 8 -14.13 -16.34 43.92
CA THR A 8 -13.32 -15.32 43.21
C THR A 8 -13.53 -15.50 41.71
N LEU A 9 -14.30 -14.60 41.11
CA LEU A 9 -14.46 -14.53 39.67
C LEU A 9 -13.16 -14.02 39.06
N VAL A 10 -12.31 -14.90 38.51
CA VAL A 10 -11.15 -14.51 37.71
C VAL A 10 -11.64 -14.12 36.33
N VAL A 11 -11.89 -12.83 36.10
CA VAL A 11 -12.16 -12.28 34.77
C VAL A 11 -10.84 -12.25 34.02
N LEU A 12 -10.57 -13.28 33.21
CA LEU A 12 -9.49 -13.25 32.23
C LEU A 12 -9.85 -12.24 31.15
N HIS A 13 -9.37 -11.01 31.31
CA HIS A 13 -9.35 -10.02 30.24
C HIS A 13 -8.28 -10.43 29.22
N TYR A 14 -8.63 -11.32 28.30
CA TYR A 14 -7.91 -11.38 27.02
C TYR A 14 -8.45 -10.23 26.17
N PRO A 15 -7.63 -9.23 25.81
CA PRO A 15 -8.03 -8.31 24.76
C PRO A 15 -8.15 -9.16 23.48
N LEU A 16 -9.39 -9.41 23.06
CA LEU A 16 -9.66 -9.94 21.70
C LEU A 16 -9.09 -8.89 20.74
N LYS A 17 -7.86 -9.13 20.27
CA LYS A 17 -7.29 -8.35 19.17
C LYS A 17 -8.20 -8.58 17.96
N MET A 18 -9.11 -7.65 17.70
CA MET A 18 -9.98 -7.72 16.54
C MET A 18 -9.11 -7.58 15.30
N SER A 19 -8.85 -8.68 14.61
CA SER A 19 -8.16 -8.69 13.33
C SER A 19 -9.08 -8.11 12.26
N LEU A 20 -8.74 -6.92 11.75
CA LEU A 20 -9.59 -6.12 10.86
C LEU A 20 -9.73 -6.70 9.45
N LEU A 21 -8.82 -7.60 9.04
CA LEU A 21 -8.75 -8.14 7.68
C LEU A 21 -8.93 -9.66 7.63
N THR A 22 -9.45 -10.28 8.70
CA THR A 22 -9.71 -11.72 8.73
C THR A 22 -10.57 -12.15 7.55
N GLY A 23 -10.10 -13.18 6.83
CA GLY A 23 -10.78 -13.74 5.67
C GLY A 23 -10.72 -12.87 4.41
N LYS A 24 -9.98 -11.76 4.39
CA LYS A 24 -9.70 -10.97 3.17
C LYS A 24 -8.44 -11.48 2.47
N VAL A 25 -8.39 -11.32 1.16
CA VAL A 25 -7.22 -11.58 0.31
C VAL A 25 -6.71 -10.25 -0.22
N ALA A 26 -5.45 -9.93 0.07
CA ALA A 26 -4.81 -8.70 -0.38
C ALA A 26 -3.69 -9.01 -1.39
N LEU A 27 -3.64 -8.25 -2.50
CA LEU A 27 -2.52 -8.20 -3.43
C LEU A 27 -1.77 -6.89 -3.23
N ILE A 28 -0.49 -6.97 -2.87
CA ILE A 28 0.37 -5.80 -2.58
C ILE A 28 1.55 -5.79 -3.54
N THR A 29 1.69 -4.74 -4.34
CA THR A 29 2.80 -4.64 -5.30
C THR A 29 4.04 -4.01 -4.72
N GLY A 30 5.23 -4.51 -5.11
CA GLY A 30 6.51 -3.96 -4.67
C GLY A 30 6.76 -4.12 -3.17
N ALA A 31 6.43 -5.29 -2.60
CA ALA A 31 6.48 -5.51 -1.16
C ALA A 31 7.82 -6.03 -0.63
N SER A 32 8.87 -6.15 -1.47
CA SER A 32 10.16 -6.69 -1.02
C SER A 32 10.91 -5.81 -0.01
N ARG A 33 10.51 -4.53 0.16
CA ARG A 33 11.14 -3.55 1.07
C ARG A 33 10.21 -2.38 1.40
N GLY A 34 10.66 -1.55 2.35
CA GLY A 34 10.05 -0.25 2.67
C GLY A 34 8.57 -0.33 3.03
N ILE A 35 7.79 0.62 2.56
CA ILE A 35 6.35 0.74 2.85
C ILE A 35 5.58 -0.51 2.40
N GLY A 36 5.90 -1.07 1.23
CA GLY A 36 5.25 -2.28 0.72
C GLY A 36 5.44 -3.48 1.65
N ARG A 37 6.65 -3.66 2.19
CA ARG A 37 6.94 -4.73 3.16
C ARG A 37 6.16 -4.52 4.46
N ALA A 38 6.18 -3.31 5.01
CA ALA A 38 5.43 -2.98 6.23
C ALA A 38 3.92 -3.23 6.05
N MET A 39 3.35 -2.86 4.89
CA MET A 39 1.96 -3.18 4.58
C MET A 39 1.71 -4.68 4.53
N ALA A 40 2.59 -5.46 3.89
CA ALA A 40 2.43 -6.92 3.82
C ALA A 40 2.46 -7.56 5.22
N GLN A 41 3.39 -7.13 6.08
CA GLN A 41 3.50 -7.57 7.47
C GLN A 41 2.24 -7.22 8.28
N LYS A 42 1.80 -5.95 8.20
CA LYS A 42 0.64 -5.49 8.95
C LYS A 42 -0.65 -6.18 8.49
N PHE A 43 -0.82 -6.40 7.20
CA PHE A 43 -1.98 -7.10 6.65
C PHE A 43 -2.02 -8.56 7.11
N ALA A 44 -0.89 -9.27 7.13
CA ALA A 44 -0.80 -10.62 7.69
C ALA A 44 -1.11 -10.64 9.19
N GLN A 45 -0.60 -9.68 9.97
CA GLN A 45 -0.89 -9.52 11.41
C GLN A 45 -2.38 -9.26 11.66
N GLU A 46 -3.07 -8.58 10.75
CA GLU A 46 -4.50 -8.31 10.79
C GLU A 46 -5.35 -9.43 10.18
N GLY A 47 -4.76 -10.60 9.91
CA GLY A 47 -5.46 -11.82 9.51
C GLY A 47 -5.81 -11.92 8.03
N ALA A 48 -5.24 -11.08 7.17
CA ALA A 48 -5.40 -11.22 5.72
C ALA A 48 -4.54 -12.36 5.16
N ALA A 49 -5.04 -13.03 4.13
CA ALA A 49 -4.19 -13.77 3.21
C ALA A 49 -3.47 -12.78 2.29
N VAL A 50 -2.15 -12.94 2.13
CA VAL A 50 -1.31 -11.94 1.46
C VAL A 50 -0.65 -12.52 0.21
N ALA A 51 -1.07 -12.01 -0.95
CA ALA A 51 -0.35 -12.09 -2.21
C ALA A 51 0.52 -10.84 -2.36
N PHE A 52 1.78 -10.97 -2.74
CA PHE A 52 2.63 -9.80 -2.94
C PHE A 52 3.56 -9.97 -4.13
N THR A 53 4.05 -8.84 -4.68
CA THR A 53 5.00 -8.90 -5.80
C THR A 53 6.36 -8.32 -5.46
N TYR A 54 7.35 -8.87 -6.15
CA TYR A 54 8.70 -8.34 -6.28
C TYR A 54 9.16 -8.46 -7.75
N LEU A 55 10.16 -7.68 -8.16
CA LEU A 55 10.68 -7.74 -9.54
C LEU A 55 12.07 -8.37 -9.58
N SER A 56 13.06 -7.76 -8.94
CA SER A 56 14.47 -8.17 -8.99
C SER A 56 14.98 -8.82 -7.71
N SER A 57 14.37 -8.53 -6.56
CA SER A 57 14.85 -8.96 -5.24
C SER A 57 14.23 -10.31 -4.85
N VAL A 58 14.61 -11.39 -5.55
CA VAL A 58 14.05 -12.74 -5.34
C VAL A 58 14.27 -13.23 -3.90
N GLU A 59 15.48 -13.09 -3.39
CA GLU A 59 15.85 -13.50 -2.03
C GLU A 59 15.04 -12.75 -0.96
N LYS A 60 14.90 -11.42 -1.10
CA LYS A 60 14.07 -10.62 -0.19
C LYS A 60 12.58 -11.00 -0.29
N GLY A 61 12.10 -11.39 -1.48
CA GLY A 61 10.74 -11.88 -1.67
C GLY A 61 10.50 -13.20 -0.94
N GLN A 62 11.40 -14.16 -1.07
CA GLN A 62 11.33 -15.46 -0.39
C GLN A 62 11.43 -15.31 1.13
N ALA A 63 12.36 -14.49 1.62
CA ALA A 63 12.49 -14.21 3.05
C ALA A 63 11.22 -13.56 3.63
N LEU A 64 10.59 -12.63 2.91
CA LEU A 64 9.32 -12.05 3.33
C LEU A 64 8.19 -13.08 3.35
N GLU A 65 8.13 -13.98 2.37
CA GLU A 65 7.11 -15.03 2.34
C GLU A 65 7.22 -15.96 3.56
N GLU A 66 8.42 -16.36 3.95
CA GLU A 66 8.67 -17.17 5.16
C GLU A 66 8.28 -16.41 6.43
N GLU A 67 8.66 -15.14 6.52
CA GLU A 67 8.33 -14.30 7.66
C GLU A 67 6.80 -14.14 7.83
N LEU A 68 6.09 -13.88 6.74
CA LEU A 68 4.64 -13.65 6.80
C LEU A 68 3.87 -14.94 7.14
N ARG A 69 4.36 -16.11 6.76
CA ARG A 69 3.75 -17.40 7.14
C ARG A 69 3.66 -17.60 8.66
N ALA A 70 4.57 -16.99 9.43
CA ALA A 70 4.55 -17.06 10.88
C ALA A 70 3.26 -16.47 11.51
N PHE A 71 2.54 -15.60 10.79
CA PHE A 71 1.24 -15.05 11.22
C PHE A 71 0.05 -15.99 10.96
N GLY A 72 0.28 -17.17 10.36
CA GLY A 72 -0.72 -18.24 10.20
C GLY A 72 -1.67 -18.07 9.01
N GLY A 73 -1.55 -17.00 8.24
CA GLY A 73 -2.33 -16.77 7.01
C GLY A 73 -1.71 -17.43 5.78
N GLN A 74 -2.48 -17.57 4.71
CA GLN A 74 -1.95 -17.96 3.41
C GLN A 74 -1.12 -16.81 2.83
N VAL A 75 0.11 -17.10 2.41
CA VAL A 75 1.04 -16.12 1.85
C VAL A 75 1.68 -16.67 0.58
N LYS A 76 1.80 -15.84 -0.46
CA LYS A 76 2.54 -16.19 -1.66
C LYS A 76 3.15 -14.97 -2.32
N GLY A 77 4.45 -15.02 -2.61
CA GLY A 77 5.19 -14.04 -3.38
C GLY A 77 5.19 -14.37 -4.88
N TYR A 78 5.06 -13.35 -5.72
CA TYR A 78 5.09 -13.47 -7.18
C TYR A 78 6.17 -12.58 -7.77
N ARG A 79 6.95 -13.10 -8.69
CA ARG A 79 7.82 -12.27 -9.50
C ARG A 79 7.03 -11.72 -10.67
N SER A 80 6.74 -10.42 -10.67
CA SER A 80 5.91 -9.79 -11.70
C SER A 80 6.31 -8.34 -11.94
N ASP A 81 6.32 -7.94 -13.21
CA ASP A 81 6.51 -6.54 -13.63
C ASP A 81 5.14 -5.89 -13.83
N ALA A 82 4.73 -5.07 -12.87
CA ALA A 82 3.46 -4.36 -12.92
C ALA A 82 3.34 -3.38 -14.10
N SER A 83 4.44 -2.92 -14.68
CA SER A 83 4.43 -2.03 -15.87
C SER A 83 4.02 -2.76 -17.15
N ASN A 84 4.14 -4.09 -17.18
CA ASN A 84 3.71 -4.93 -18.27
C ASN A 84 2.23 -5.31 -18.12
N HIS A 85 1.42 -4.95 -19.11
CA HIS A 85 -0.03 -5.17 -19.08
C HIS A 85 -0.42 -6.65 -19.01
N GLN A 86 0.22 -7.48 -19.83
CA GLN A 86 -0.05 -8.92 -19.85
C GLN A 86 0.36 -9.58 -18.52
N ALA A 87 1.52 -9.22 -17.97
CA ALA A 87 1.98 -9.72 -16.69
C ALA A 87 1.02 -9.35 -15.54
N ALA A 88 0.36 -8.19 -15.60
CA ALA A 88 -0.65 -7.80 -14.62
C ALA A 88 -1.92 -8.67 -14.69
N ASP A 89 -2.40 -8.99 -15.90
CA ASP A 89 -3.55 -9.88 -16.10
C ASP A 89 -3.22 -11.32 -15.64
N GLU A 90 -2.03 -11.83 -15.99
CA GLU A 90 -1.54 -13.14 -15.56
C GLU A 90 -1.42 -13.21 -14.03
N LEU A 91 -0.87 -12.18 -13.40
CA LEU A 91 -0.73 -12.09 -11.94
C LEU A 91 -2.08 -12.19 -11.23
N VAL A 92 -3.07 -11.39 -11.65
CA VAL A 92 -4.39 -11.42 -11.02
C VAL A 92 -5.06 -12.78 -11.24
N THR A 93 -4.88 -13.39 -12.42
CA THR A 93 -5.38 -14.75 -12.70
C THR A 93 -4.75 -15.78 -11.77
N GLN A 94 -3.43 -15.72 -11.54
CA GLN A 94 -2.72 -16.60 -10.60
C GLN A 94 -3.18 -16.40 -9.16
N VAL A 95 -3.35 -15.14 -8.72
CA VAL A 95 -3.87 -14.83 -7.38
C VAL A 95 -5.27 -15.42 -7.18
N LEU A 96 -6.14 -15.29 -8.16
CA LEU A 96 -7.48 -15.89 -8.09
C LEU A 96 -7.45 -17.42 -8.06
N ALA A 97 -6.52 -18.05 -8.79
CA ALA A 97 -6.34 -19.50 -8.76
C ALA A 97 -5.80 -20.00 -7.41
N ASP A 98 -4.85 -19.27 -6.82
CA ASP A 98 -4.21 -19.68 -5.57
C ASP A 98 -5.05 -19.36 -4.33
N PHE A 99 -5.75 -18.21 -4.30
CA PHE A 99 -6.47 -17.69 -3.13
C PHE A 99 -8.00 -17.74 -3.25
N GLY A 100 -8.53 -18.05 -4.43
CA GLY A 100 -9.97 -18.15 -4.71
C GLY A 100 -10.69 -16.81 -4.91
N LYS A 101 -10.11 -15.69 -4.47
CA LYS A 101 -10.68 -14.33 -4.56
C LYS A 101 -9.62 -13.25 -4.47
N LEU A 102 -10.03 -12.00 -4.69
CA LEU A 102 -9.22 -10.81 -4.45
C LEU A 102 -10.12 -9.71 -3.87
N ASP A 103 -9.90 -9.38 -2.60
CA ASP A 103 -10.70 -8.37 -1.86
C ASP A 103 -10.01 -7.00 -1.86
N ILE A 104 -8.67 -6.97 -1.82
CA ILE A 104 -7.88 -5.74 -1.64
C ILE A 104 -6.74 -5.72 -2.66
N LEU A 105 -6.62 -4.60 -3.38
CA LEU A 105 -5.47 -4.32 -4.24
C LEU A 105 -4.71 -3.11 -3.71
N ILE A 106 -3.41 -3.25 -3.46
CA ILE A 106 -2.52 -2.16 -3.10
C ILE A 106 -1.50 -1.94 -4.21
N ASN A 107 -1.64 -0.85 -4.93
CA ASN A 107 -0.70 -0.38 -5.93
C ASN A 107 0.39 0.45 -5.23
N ASN A 108 1.46 -0.20 -4.80
CA ASN A 108 2.57 0.43 -4.09
C ASN A 108 3.85 0.50 -4.93
N ALA A 109 4.06 -0.39 -5.89
CA ALA A 109 5.27 -0.40 -6.71
C ALA A 109 5.53 0.97 -7.35
N GLY A 110 6.78 1.43 -7.24
CA GLY A 110 7.18 2.72 -7.80
C GLY A 110 8.68 2.97 -7.66
N ILE A 111 9.16 3.89 -8.48
CA ILE A 111 10.57 4.31 -8.53
C ILE A 111 10.67 5.83 -8.65
N THR A 112 11.84 6.38 -8.37
CA THR A 112 12.25 7.73 -8.72
C THR A 112 13.40 7.70 -9.73
N LYS A 113 13.47 8.71 -10.59
CA LYS A 113 14.59 9.03 -11.48
C LYS A 113 14.74 10.54 -11.47
N ASP A 114 15.31 11.04 -10.38
CA ASP A 114 15.38 12.48 -10.09
C ASP A 114 16.39 13.18 -10.98
N GLY A 115 16.09 14.41 -11.37
CA GLY A 115 16.92 15.26 -12.19
C GLY A 115 16.21 16.55 -12.58
N LEU A 116 16.95 17.65 -12.76
CA LEU A 116 16.37 18.90 -13.24
C LEU A 116 15.75 18.70 -14.62
N LEU A 117 14.58 19.29 -14.86
CA LEU A 117 13.81 19.09 -16.10
C LEU A 117 14.64 19.30 -17.36
N MET A 118 15.49 20.30 -17.38
CA MET A 118 16.37 20.62 -18.52
C MET A 118 17.42 19.53 -18.84
N ARG A 119 17.65 18.60 -17.91
CA ARG A 119 18.61 17.48 -18.06
C ARG A 119 17.94 16.12 -18.03
N MET A 120 16.63 16.08 -17.80
CA MET A 120 15.86 14.84 -17.73
C MET A 120 15.74 14.24 -19.15
N SER A 121 16.17 12.98 -19.30
CA SER A 121 16.00 12.27 -20.56
C SER A 121 14.55 11.75 -20.72
N GLU A 122 14.12 11.54 -21.97
CA GLU A 122 12.85 10.89 -22.29
C GLU A 122 12.76 9.51 -21.64
N GLU A 123 13.85 8.73 -21.64
CA GLU A 123 13.91 7.43 -20.98
C GLU A 123 13.64 7.52 -19.47
N GLN A 124 14.20 8.52 -18.78
CA GLN A 124 13.93 8.74 -17.35
C GLN A 124 12.47 9.08 -17.11
N TRP A 125 11.88 9.91 -17.97
CA TRP A 125 10.47 10.24 -17.92
C TRP A 125 9.58 9.01 -18.15
N ASP A 126 9.77 8.32 -19.26
CA ASP A 126 8.95 7.16 -19.65
C ASP A 126 9.04 6.03 -18.64
N THR A 127 10.25 5.76 -18.13
CA THR A 127 10.45 4.73 -17.11
C THR A 127 9.61 5.01 -15.85
N VAL A 128 9.63 6.25 -15.34
CA VAL A 128 8.87 6.63 -14.15
C VAL A 128 7.36 6.58 -14.41
N ILE A 129 6.89 7.09 -15.53
CA ILE A 129 5.47 7.03 -15.91
C ILE A 129 5.00 5.59 -16.05
N ASN A 130 5.77 4.75 -16.72
CA ASN A 130 5.41 3.34 -16.94
C ASN A 130 5.38 2.55 -15.62
N VAL A 131 6.40 2.70 -14.77
CA VAL A 131 6.48 1.95 -13.53
C VAL A 131 5.49 2.47 -12.49
N ASN A 132 5.30 3.79 -12.35
CA ASN A 132 4.49 4.36 -11.29
C ASN A 132 3.01 4.49 -11.64
N LEU A 133 2.67 4.96 -12.86
CA LEU A 133 1.29 5.28 -13.23
C LEU A 133 0.64 4.19 -14.08
N LYS A 134 1.33 3.72 -15.13
CA LYS A 134 0.79 2.68 -15.99
C LYS A 134 0.61 1.36 -15.24
N SER A 135 1.47 1.02 -14.30
CA SER A 135 1.31 -0.15 -13.44
C SER A 135 0.01 -0.11 -12.64
N VAL A 136 -0.34 1.06 -12.08
CA VAL A 136 -1.60 1.27 -11.34
C VAL A 136 -2.81 1.01 -12.26
N PHE A 137 -2.77 1.54 -13.49
CA PHE A 137 -3.80 1.26 -14.49
C PHE A 137 -3.89 -0.24 -14.80
N ASN A 138 -2.77 -0.90 -15.11
CA ASN A 138 -2.74 -2.30 -15.50
C ASN A 138 -3.38 -3.21 -14.44
N LEU A 139 -2.89 -3.10 -13.20
CA LEU A 139 -3.37 -3.96 -12.11
C LEU A 139 -4.79 -3.63 -11.67
N THR A 140 -5.16 -2.36 -11.63
CA THR A 140 -6.53 -1.97 -11.32
C THR A 140 -7.50 -2.51 -12.37
N LYS A 141 -7.17 -2.40 -13.66
CA LYS A 141 -7.99 -2.95 -14.75
C LYS A 141 -8.15 -4.46 -14.63
N ALA A 142 -7.08 -5.20 -14.33
CA ALA A 142 -7.15 -6.65 -14.13
C ALA A 142 -8.00 -7.03 -12.91
N ALA A 143 -7.86 -6.29 -11.79
CA ALA A 143 -8.56 -6.56 -10.53
C ALA A 143 -10.04 -6.15 -10.53
N ILE A 144 -10.43 -5.12 -11.29
CA ILE A 144 -11.82 -4.62 -11.31
C ILE A 144 -12.80 -5.71 -11.70
N LYS A 145 -12.53 -6.53 -12.72
CA LYS A 145 -13.46 -7.55 -13.21
C LYS A 145 -13.86 -8.58 -12.13
N PRO A 146 -12.93 -9.24 -11.42
CA PRO A 146 -13.29 -10.13 -10.32
C PRO A 146 -13.95 -9.40 -9.15
N MET A 147 -13.53 -8.19 -8.78
CA MET A 147 -14.15 -7.38 -7.73
C MET A 147 -15.60 -7.00 -8.08
N MET A 148 -15.88 -6.62 -9.33
CA MET A 148 -17.25 -6.33 -9.80
C MET A 148 -18.16 -7.57 -9.73
N LYS A 149 -17.63 -8.76 -10.03
CA LYS A 149 -18.36 -10.02 -9.90
C LYS A 149 -18.67 -10.32 -8.43
N ALA A 150 -17.72 -10.05 -7.53
CA ALA A 150 -17.89 -10.22 -6.08
C ALA A 150 -18.77 -9.13 -5.45
N LYS A 151 -18.98 -7.99 -6.12
CA LYS A 151 -19.63 -6.78 -5.59
C LYS A 151 -18.99 -6.29 -4.29
N ALA A 152 -17.69 -6.39 -4.20
CA ALA A 152 -16.88 -5.96 -3.07
C ALA A 152 -15.43 -5.73 -3.51
N GLY A 153 -14.76 -4.73 -2.94
CA GLY A 153 -13.35 -4.50 -3.19
C GLY A 153 -12.84 -3.21 -2.54
N SER A 154 -11.55 -3.19 -2.22
CA SER A 154 -10.84 -1.98 -1.81
C SER A 154 -9.56 -1.84 -2.63
N ILE A 155 -9.45 -0.76 -3.39
CA ILE A 155 -8.27 -0.40 -4.18
C ILE A 155 -7.58 0.76 -3.47
N ILE A 156 -6.31 0.59 -3.16
CA ILE A 156 -5.48 1.57 -2.45
C ILE A 156 -4.26 1.88 -3.30
N ASN A 157 -4.12 3.13 -3.70
CA ASN A 157 -3.04 3.58 -4.57
C ASN A 157 -2.03 4.42 -3.79
N LEU A 158 -0.74 4.05 -3.82
CA LEU A 158 0.32 4.85 -3.20
C LEU A 158 0.71 6.01 -4.13
N THR A 159 0.25 7.21 -3.76
CA THR A 159 0.72 8.46 -4.34
C THR A 159 1.87 9.05 -3.51
N SER A 160 1.97 10.34 -3.35
CA SER A 160 2.98 11.06 -2.54
C SER A 160 2.52 12.49 -2.32
N VAL A 161 3.01 13.14 -1.27
CA VAL A 161 2.92 14.60 -1.12
C VAL A 161 3.53 15.34 -2.32
N VAL A 162 4.53 14.75 -2.98
CA VAL A 162 5.13 15.29 -4.21
C VAL A 162 4.12 15.32 -5.37
N GLY A 163 3.18 14.39 -5.43
CA GLY A 163 2.08 14.40 -6.41
C GLY A 163 1.04 15.50 -6.14
N ILE A 164 1.02 16.05 -4.93
CA ILE A 164 0.09 17.12 -4.53
C ILE A 164 0.73 18.50 -4.76
N ARG A 165 1.96 18.72 -4.24
CA ARG A 165 2.61 20.05 -4.28
C ARG A 165 3.69 20.22 -5.36
N GLY A 166 4.17 19.11 -5.94
CA GLY A 166 5.40 19.11 -6.75
C GLY A 166 6.67 19.12 -5.92
N ASN A 167 7.80 18.86 -6.57
CA ASN A 167 9.13 19.02 -6.00
C ASN A 167 10.16 19.29 -7.11
N ALA A 168 11.09 20.22 -6.90
CA ALA A 168 12.15 20.52 -7.86
C ALA A 168 13.01 19.26 -8.11
N GLY A 169 13.31 18.98 -9.37
CA GLY A 169 14.06 17.79 -9.77
C GLY A 169 13.24 16.49 -9.86
N GLN A 170 11.94 16.55 -9.62
CA GLN A 170 11.04 15.37 -9.63
C GLN A 170 9.84 15.54 -10.55
N ALA A 171 9.98 16.22 -11.68
CA ALA A 171 8.85 16.51 -12.58
C ALA A 171 8.14 15.23 -13.08
N ASN A 172 8.91 14.19 -13.45
CA ASN A 172 8.38 12.87 -13.86
C ASN A 172 7.66 12.17 -12.70
N TYR A 173 8.27 12.14 -11.52
CA TYR A 173 7.69 11.51 -10.33
C TYR A 173 6.42 12.26 -9.87
N ALA A 174 6.48 13.59 -9.79
CA ALA A 174 5.33 14.44 -9.46
C ALA A 174 4.17 14.21 -10.43
N ALA A 175 4.42 14.20 -11.74
CA ALA A 175 3.41 13.93 -12.76
C ALA A 175 2.79 12.54 -12.59
N SER A 176 3.61 11.49 -12.35
CA SER A 176 3.13 10.12 -12.14
C SER A 176 2.23 10.03 -10.91
N LYS A 177 2.64 10.66 -9.79
CA LYS A 177 1.90 10.61 -8.52
C LYS A 177 0.65 11.48 -8.54
N ALA A 178 0.67 12.63 -9.23
CA ALA A 178 -0.54 13.43 -9.50
C ALA A 178 -1.54 12.69 -10.39
N GLY A 179 -1.05 11.97 -11.41
CA GLY A 179 -1.87 11.12 -12.28
C GLY A 179 -2.61 10.03 -11.50
N ILE A 180 -1.95 9.42 -10.51
CA ILE A 180 -2.58 8.43 -9.60
C ILE A 180 -3.76 9.05 -8.84
N ILE A 181 -3.66 10.31 -8.41
CA ILE A 181 -4.76 11.01 -7.70
C ILE A 181 -5.99 11.14 -8.61
N GLY A 182 -5.80 11.63 -9.84
CA GLY A 182 -6.88 11.75 -10.82
C GLY A 182 -7.48 10.38 -11.17
N PHE A 183 -6.63 9.38 -11.42
CA PHE A 183 -7.05 8.00 -11.69
C PHE A 183 -7.88 7.42 -10.54
N THR A 184 -7.44 7.57 -9.29
CA THR A 184 -8.15 7.09 -8.10
C THR A 184 -9.58 7.62 -8.03
N LYS A 185 -9.76 8.91 -8.25
CA LYS A 185 -11.07 9.58 -8.23
C LYS A 185 -11.98 9.08 -9.34
N SER A 186 -11.47 8.95 -10.57
CA SER A 186 -12.25 8.43 -11.71
C SER A 186 -12.70 7.00 -11.47
N VAL A 187 -11.80 6.12 -11.01
CA VAL A 187 -12.14 4.73 -10.69
C VAL A 187 -13.21 4.67 -9.57
N ALA A 188 -13.09 5.51 -8.54
CA ALA A 188 -14.08 5.56 -7.46
C ALA A 188 -15.50 5.86 -7.97
N LEU A 189 -15.63 6.78 -8.94
CA LEU A 189 -16.91 7.12 -9.56
C LEU A 189 -17.47 5.98 -10.41
N GLU A 190 -16.61 5.26 -11.14
CA GLU A 190 -17.03 4.18 -12.02
C GLU A 190 -17.51 2.93 -11.27
N VAL A 191 -16.84 2.58 -10.16
CA VAL A 191 -17.07 1.30 -9.49
C VAL A 191 -17.81 1.38 -8.16
N GLY A 192 -18.09 2.59 -7.66
CA GLY A 192 -18.73 2.82 -6.37
C GLY A 192 -20.11 2.14 -6.25
N SER A 193 -20.91 2.12 -7.33
CA SER A 193 -22.21 1.43 -7.39
C SER A 193 -22.11 -0.10 -7.23
N ARG A 194 -20.91 -0.65 -7.28
CA ARG A 194 -20.60 -2.07 -7.08
C ARG A 194 -19.98 -2.37 -5.72
N SER A 195 -20.06 -1.44 -4.78
CA SER A 195 -19.43 -1.55 -3.45
C SER A 195 -17.91 -1.75 -3.52
N ILE A 196 -17.27 -1.22 -4.57
CA ILE A 196 -15.81 -1.20 -4.70
C ILE A 196 -15.35 0.23 -4.39
N ARG A 197 -14.38 0.34 -3.49
CA ARG A 197 -13.80 1.63 -3.10
C ARG A 197 -12.43 1.81 -3.75
N SER A 198 -12.11 3.02 -4.13
CA SER A 198 -10.79 3.41 -4.67
C SER A 198 -10.30 4.65 -3.94
N ASN A 199 -9.21 4.53 -3.19
CA ASN A 199 -8.62 5.62 -2.42
C ASN A 199 -7.10 5.67 -2.66
N ALA A 200 -6.49 6.80 -2.32
CA ALA A 200 -5.05 6.96 -2.37
C ALA A 200 -4.48 7.30 -0.98
N ILE A 201 -3.25 6.86 -0.72
CA ILE A 201 -2.44 7.33 0.39
C ILE A 201 -1.32 8.19 -0.19
N ALA A 202 -1.10 9.36 0.39
CA ALA A 202 -0.02 10.28 0.03
C ALA A 202 0.99 10.38 1.19
N PRO A 203 2.01 9.49 1.23
CA PRO A 203 3.05 9.59 2.22
C PRO A 203 3.88 10.86 2.04
N GLY A 204 4.31 11.43 3.16
CA GLY A 204 5.34 12.46 3.23
C GLY A 204 6.74 11.86 3.20
N PHE A 205 7.62 12.38 4.06
CA PHE A 205 8.94 11.81 4.27
C PHE A 205 8.82 10.59 5.20
N ILE A 206 9.06 9.38 4.65
CA ILE A 206 9.02 8.11 5.38
C ILE A 206 10.43 7.52 5.46
N GLU A 207 10.87 7.18 6.66
CA GLU A 207 12.17 6.57 6.92
C GLU A 207 12.19 5.12 6.41
N THR A 208 12.94 4.89 5.33
CA THR A 208 13.08 3.57 4.67
C THR A 208 14.55 3.34 4.30
N GLU A 209 14.90 2.14 3.84
CA GLU A 209 16.23 1.88 3.28
C GLU A 209 16.60 2.91 2.17
N MET A 210 15.61 3.37 1.41
CA MET A 210 15.81 4.31 0.30
C MET A 210 16.12 5.74 0.79
N THR A 211 15.59 6.15 1.94
CA THR A 211 15.85 7.47 2.54
C THR A 211 17.06 7.46 3.44
N GLY A 212 17.57 6.31 3.86
CA GLY A 212 18.78 6.17 4.67
C GLY A 212 20.08 6.58 3.94
N GLU A 213 20.04 6.74 2.62
CA GLU A 213 21.17 7.26 1.82
C GLU A 213 21.27 8.81 1.80
N ILE A 214 20.28 9.50 2.38
CA ILE A 214 20.25 10.96 2.49
C ILE A 214 21.23 11.38 3.60
N ASN A 215 22.08 12.39 3.34
CA ASN A 215 23.00 12.86 4.37
C ASN A 215 22.26 13.49 5.57
N GLU A 216 22.84 13.37 6.77
CA GLU A 216 22.20 13.82 8.03
C GLU A 216 21.74 15.27 8.00
N LYS A 217 22.52 16.16 7.39
CA LYS A 217 22.17 17.60 7.32
C LYS A 217 20.89 17.85 6.51
N ALA A 218 20.79 17.19 5.32
CA ALA A 218 19.58 17.29 4.51
C ALA A 218 18.38 16.63 5.21
N LEU A 219 18.61 15.56 5.96
CA LEU A 219 17.61 14.89 6.77
C LEU A 219 17.04 15.81 7.85
N ASP A 220 17.91 16.52 8.57
CA ASP A 220 17.53 17.47 9.61
C ASP A 220 16.76 18.68 9.03
N GLU A 221 17.19 19.21 7.89
CA GLU A 221 16.48 20.28 7.19
C GLU A 221 15.05 19.85 6.79
N TRP A 222 14.87 18.60 6.34
CA TRP A 222 13.57 18.03 6.05
C TRP A 222 12.69 17.88 7.30
N LYS A 223 13.27 17.33 8.39
CA LYS A 223 12.56 17.17 9.67
C LYS A 223 12.09 18.51 10.24
N GLN A 224 12.87 19.58 10.05
CA GLN A 224 12.46 20.92 10.51
C GLN A 224 11.22 21.45 9.77
N GLN A 225 11.00 21.07 8.52
CA GLN A 225 9.82 21.47 7.75
C GLN A 225 8.56 20.67 8.11
N ILE A 226 8.70 19.52 8.77
CA ILE A 226 7.59 18.68 9.19
C ILE A 226 7.10 19.17 10.55
N PRO A 227 5.81 19.51 10.76
CA PRO A 227 5.27 19.92 12.05
C PRO A 227 5.55 18.92 13.18
N MET A 228 5.44 17.61 12.92
CA MET A 228 5.76 16.56 13.90
C MET A 228 7.24 16.35 14.15
N LYS A 229 8.15 17.11 13.48
CA LYS A 229 9.61 17.14 13.69
C LYS A 229 10.33 15.80 13.56
N ARG A 230 9.76 14.85 12.83
CA ARG A 230 10.36 13.55 12.53
C ARG A 230 9.90 13.04 11.16
N GLY A 231 10.61 12.07 10.60
CA GLY A 231 10.10 11.23 9.54
C GLY A 231 8.98 10.31 10.03
N GLY A 232 8.08 9.93 9.14
CA GLY A 232 7.12 8.87 9.40
C GLY A 232 7.79 7.50 9.30
N GLN A 233 7.25 6.50 9.97
CA GLN A 233 7.68 5.11 9.84
C GLN A 233 6.82 4.38 8.80
N PRO A 234 7.34 3.37 8.10
CA PRO A 234 6.56 2.55 7.16
C PRO A 234 5.28 1.98 7.76
N ASP A 235 5.31 1.62 9.05
CA ASP A 235 4.17 1.06 9.78
C ASP A 235 3.02 2.08 9.91
N GLU A 236 3.32 3.39 10.03
CA GLU A 236 2.29 4.43 10.11
C GLU A 236 1.52 4.56 8.77
N VAL A 237 2.18 4.29 7.65
CA VAL A 237 1.52 4.20 6.34
C VAL A 237 0.73 2.90 6.22
N ALA A 238 1.27 1.79 6.75
CA ALA A 238 0.61 0.50 6.75
C ALA A 238 -0.69 0.51 7.59
N ASP A 239 -0.71 1.20 8.73
CA ASP A 239 -1.91 1.37 9.56
C ASP A 239 -3.03 2.09 8.78
N CYS A 240 -2.69 3.15 8.04
CA CYS A 240 -3.64 3.83 7.16
C CYS A 240 -4.14 2.92 6.03
N ALA A 241 -3.27 2.06 5.49
CA ALA A 241 -3.67 1.10 4.47
C ALA A 241 -4.63 0.04 5.04
N VAL A 242 -4.40 -0.46 6.25
CA VAL A 242 -5.34 -1.37 6.96
C VAL A 242 -6.69 -0.70 7.19
N PHE A 243 -6.71 0.56 7.64
CA PHE A 243 -7.95 1.33 7.78
C PHE A 243 -8.71 1.41 6.45
N LEU A 244 -8.06 1.81 5.37
CA LEU A 244 -8.69 1.92 4.05
C LEU A 244 -9.08 0.54 3.46
N ALA A 245 -8.43 -0.54 3.85
CA ALA A 245 -8.76 -1.90 3.43
C ALA A 245 -9.96 -2.48 4.19
N SER A 246 -10.15 -2.07 5.44
CA SER A 246 -11.15 -2.62 6.36
C SER A 246 -12.56 -2.00 6.18
N ASP A 247 -13.52 -2.58 6.88
CA ASP A 247 -14.90 -2.07 6.91
C ASP A 247 -15.04 -0.75 7.70
N LEU A 248 -14.01 -0.32 8.43
CA LEU A 248 -13.97 0.98 9.10
C LEU A 248 -14.09 2.14 8.11
N SER A 249 -13.65 1.94 6.87
CA SER A 249 -13.69 2.93 5.78
C SER A 249 -14.77 2.64 4.72
N ARG A 250 -15.82 1.88 5.05
CA ARG A 250 -16.85 1.42 4.10
C ARG A 250 -17.60 2.53 3.35
N TYR A 251 -17.58 3.77 3.86
CA TYR A 251 -18.19 4.95 3.21
C TYR A 251 -17.16 5.95 2.70
N ILE A 252 -15.88 5.54 2.56
CA ILE A 252 -14.77 6.37 2.08
C ILE A 252 -14.34 5.86 0.72
N THR A 253 -14.50 6.68 -0.32
CA THR A 253 -14.02 6.41 -1.68
C THR A 253 -13.64 7.72 -2.39
N GLY A 254 -12.70 7.67 -3.34
CA GLY A 254 -12.20 8.83 -4.08
C GLY A 254 -11.29 9.76 -3.27
N GLN A 255 -10.87 9.37 -2.05
CA GLN A 255 -10.11 10.23 -1.16
C GLN A 255 -8.61 10.04 -1.30
N VAL A 256 -7.86 11.09 -0.94
CA VAL A 256 -6.41 11.08 -0.80
C VAL A 256 -6.09 11.35 0.66
N LEU A 257 -5.62 10.31 1.36
CA LEU A 257 -5.23 10.39 2.76
C LEU A 257 -3.74 10.73 2.87
N GLN A 258 -3.42 11.90 3.38
CA GLN A 258 -2.05 12.31 3.65
C GLN A 258 -1.53 11.63 4.93
N VAL A 259 -0.31 11.10 4.86
CA VAL A 259 0.41 10.50 6.00
C VAL A 259 1.80 11.14 6.01
N ASP A 260 1.87 12.39 6.46
CA ASP A 260 3.00 13.28 6.20
C ASP A 260 3.48 14.10 7.41
N GLY A 261 2.92 13.86 8.61
CA GLY A 261 3.27 14.58 9.82
C GLY A 261 2.89 16.07 9.78
N GLY A 262 1.95 16.46 8.91
CA GLY A 262 1.50 17.83 8.71
C GLY A 262 2.34 18.62 7.68
N MET A 263 3.14 17.94 6.86
CA MET A 263 4.03 18.58 5.87
C MET A 263 3.27 19.44 4.84
N LEU A 264 2.04 19.10 4.56
CA LEU A 264 1.16 19.80 3.61
C LEU A 264 -0.08 20.40 4.29
N THR A 265 0.06 21.01 5.43
CA THR A 265 -1.01 21.79 6.08
C THR A 265 -0.94 23.26 5.74
#